data_be389974b61b3aada6db5846f887b614
#
_entry.id   be389974b61b3aada6db5846f887b614
#
_cell.length_a   1.000
_cell.length_b   1.000
_cell.length_c   1.000
_cell.angle_alpha   90.00
_cell.angle_beta   90.00
_cell.angle_gamma   90.00
#
_symmetry.space_group_name_H-M   'P 1'
#
loop_
_entity.id
_entity.type
_entity.pdbx_description
1 polymer ?
#
loop_
_entity_poly.entity_id
_entity_poly.type
_entity_poly.pdbx_seq_one_letter_code
_entity_poly.pdbx_strand_id
1 'polypeptide(L)'
;MQNFDYMTPTRLIFGKESIVKLPSVMAQFGKRILLTYGGGSIKRIGLYDRVKELLKGYDIVELSGIQPNPKYDPSVLDGVRLCKEHNIDVILAVGGGSVLDCSKAIAAGAKYDGDPWDLISYKVKAQAALPIVDIITLAATGSEYDCGGVISRTETNDKIGYLDPHLFPAVSILDPVYTFTVSKKQTAAGIADAMNHTMEQYFVEDSTLLNDGFCESMLRSLMENGRKCLEKPEDYTARAEMMLACTYGCNGILALGNSQSGWPCHGIEHALSAYYDITHGEGLAIITPRWMRHILSERTLPRFVKYGINVFGIDASLPQQEIAEKAIDETYKFFESINIPMHLREVGIDDSRIDEMAHHIAINEGLENAYAPLTEQDIKEILLASL
;
A
#
# COMPACT_ATOMS: atom_id res chain seq x y z
N MET A 1 12.04 -9.07 22.00
CA MET A 1 10.64 -9.18 21.50
C MET A 1 9.80 -8.20 22.27
N GLN A 2 9.14 -7.27 21.56
CA GLN A 2 8.23 -6.29 22.15
C GLN A 2 6.88 -6.93 22.48
N ASN A 3 6.16 -6.36 23.45
CA ASN A 3 4.78 -6.76 23.72
C ASN A 3 3.86 -6.22 22.61
N PHE A 4 2.82 -6.97 22.27
CA PHE A 4 1.84 -6.53 21.27
C PHE A 4 0.42 -7.01 21.64
N ASP A 5 -0.57 -6.28 21.15
CA ASP A 5 -1.97 -6.66 21.07
C ASP A 5 -2.39 -6.55 19.60
N TYR A 6 -2.84 -7.66 19.02
CA TYR A 6 -3.06 -7.76 17.58
C TYR A 6 -4.41 -8.39 17.25
N MET A 7 -5.14 -7.72 16.40
CA MET A 7 -6.40 -8.23 15.87
C MET A 7 -6.55 -7.76 14.41
N THR A 8 -6.94 -8.68 13.52
CA THR A 8 -7.43 -8.35 12.18
C THR A 8 -8.81 -8.96 12.03
N PRO A 9 -9.90 -8.16 12.17
CA PRO A 9 -11.26 -8.67 12.19
C PRO A 9 -11.81 -8.97 10.80
N THR A 10 -11.12 -8.58 9.73
CA THR A 10 -11.57 -8.73 8.34
C THR A 10 -11.70 -10.18 7.95
N ARG A 11 -12.87 -10.55 7.42
CA ARG A 11 -13.08 -11.87 6.81
C ARG A 11 -12.57 -11.85 5.38
N LEU A 12 -11.55 -12.66 5.07
CA LEU A 12 -11.09 -12.88 3.69
C LEU A 12 -11.89 -13.99 3.01
N ILE A 13 -12.35 -13.74 1.79
CA ILE A 13 -12.96 -14.72 0.89
C ILE A 13 -12.09 -14.78 -0.35
N PHE A 14 -11.22 -15.77 -0.41
CA PHE A 14 -10.18 -15.89 -1.44
C PHE A 14 -10.48 -17.02 -2.44
N GLY A 15 -10.18 -16.78 -3.71
CA GLY A 15 -10.17 -17.79 -4.75
C GLY A 15 -11.08 -17.48 -5.93
N LYS A 16 -10.96 -18.31 -6.96
CA LYS A 16 -11.70 -18.16 -8.22
C LYS A 16 -13.21 -18.18 -7.97
N GLU A 17 -13.91 -17.25 -8.61
CA GLU A 17 -15.36 -17.05 -8.50
C GLU A 17 -15.86 -16.74 -7.08
N SER A 18 -14.98 -16.29 -6.19
CA SER A 18 -15.35 -15.91 -4.82
C SER A 18 -16.48 -14.85 -4.76
N ILE A 19 -16.66 -14.06 -5.81
CA ILE A 19 -17.72 -13.06 -5.96
C ILE A 19 -19.14 -13.62 -5.80
N VAL A 20 -19.37 -14.92 -6.06
CA VAL A 20 -20.71 -15.53 -5.91
C VAL A 20 -21.21 -15.46 -4.47
N LYS A 21 -20.32 -15.20 -3.50
CA LYS A 21 -20.68 -14.98 -2.10
C LYS A 21 -21.14 -13.56 -1.79
N LEU A 22 -21.00 -12.62 -2.72
CA LEU A 22 -21.36 -11.20 -2.51
C LEU A 22 -22.79 -11.00 -2.00
N PRO A 23 -23.85 -11.65 -2.54
CA PRO A 23 -25.21 -11.46 -2.03
C PRO A 23 -25.36 -11.85 -0.55
N SER A 24 -24.76 -12.98 -0.15
CA SER A 24 -24.82 -13.46 1.23
C SER A 24 -24.01 -12.60 2.20
N VAL A 25 -22.95 -11.98 1.72
CA VAL A 25 -22.15 -10.99 2.48
C VAL A 25 -22.95 -9.71 2.67
N MET A 26 -23.45 -9.12 1.59
CA MET A 26 -24.16 -7.85 1.63
C MET A 26 -25.47 -7.90 2.41
N ALA A 27 -26.14 -9.06 2.46
CA ALA A 27 -27.35 -9.27 3.25
C ALA A 27 -27.18 -9.00 4.77
N GLN A 28 -25.94 -8.92 5.26
CA GLN A 28 -25.62 -8.66 6.67
C GLN A 28 -25.64 -7.17 7.02
N PHE A 29 -25.60 -6.26 6.05
CA PHE A 29 -25.33 -4.84 6.29
C PHE A 29 -26.49 -3.89 5.95
N GLY A 30 -27.51 -4.34 5.26
CA GLY A 30 -28.59 -3.46 4.80
C GLY A 30 -28.69 -3.39 3.28
N LYS A 31 -29.48 -2.47 2.75
CA LYS A 31 -29.79 -2.45 1.29
C LYS A 31 -29.31 -1.20 0.57
N ARG A 32 -28.96 -0.14 1.27
CA ARG A 32 -28.51 1.11 0.67
C ARG A 32 -26.97 1.08 0.58
N ILE A 33 -26.47 0.94 -0.63
CA ILE A 33 -25.05 0.73 -0.90
C ILE A 33 -24.46 1.97 -1.56
N LEU A 34 -23.31 2.45 -1.07
CA LEU A 34 -22.42 3.28 -1.87
C LEU A 34 -21.44 2.36 -2.61
N LEU A 35 -21.56 2.26 -3.92
CA LEU A 35 -20.60 1.54 -4.78
C LEU A 35 -19.50 2.50 -5.21
N THR A 36 -18.28 2.28 -4.72
CA THR A 36 -17.11 3.08 -5.05
C THR A 36 -16.20 2.38 -6.04
N TYR A 37 -15.70 3.08 -7.06
CA TYR A 37 -14.76 2.54 -8.04
C TYR A 37 -13.96 3.62 -8.77
N GLY A 38 -12.86 3.20 -9.40
CA GLY A 38 -11.96 4.11 -10.13
C GLY A 38 -12.40 4.44 -11.55
N GLY A 39 -11.45 4.57 -12.47
CA GLY A 39 -11.63 5.03 -13.85
C GLY A 39 -12.30 4.06 -14.83
N GLY A 40 -13.03 3.04 -14.35
CA GLY A 40 -13.86 2.17 -15.19
C GLY A 40 -13.20 0.86 -15.64
N SER A 41 -12.05 0.46 -15.07
CA SER A 41 -11.45 -0.87 -15.32
C SER A 41 -12.42 -2.00 -15.03
N ILE A 42 -13.18 -1.90 -13.93
CA ILE A 42 -14.19 -2.89 -13.53
C ILE A 42 -15.31 -3.07 -14.55
N LYS A 43 -15.63 -2.03 -15.34
CA LYS A 43 -16.59 -2.11 -16.44
C LYS A 43 -16.00 -2.89 -17.62
N ARG A 44 -14.73 -2.62 -17.96
CA ARG A 44 -14.06 -3.32 -19.07
C ARG A 44 -13.89 -4.81 -18.86
N ILE A 45 -13.73 -5.25 -17.62
CA ILE A 45 -13.61 -6.69 -17.27
C ILE A 45 -14.96 -7.36 -16.93
N GLY A 46 -16.10 -6.66 -17.09
CA GLY A 46 -17.41 -7.17 -16.79
C GLY A 46 -17.76 -7.33 -15.31
N LEU A 47 -16.85 -6.95 -14.41
CA LEU A 47 -17.07 -7.06 -12.96
C LEU A 47 -18.20 -6.13 -12.48
N TYR A 48 -18.28 -4.92 -13.03
CA TYR A 48 -19.36 -3.97 -12.72
C TYR A 48 -20.74 -4.57 -12.99
N ASP A 49 -20.94 -5.13 -14.17
CA ASP A 49 -22.24 -5.74 -14.55
C ASP A 49 -22.55 -6.95 -13.66
N ARG A 50 -21.53 -7.73 -13.32
CA ARG A 50 -21.66 -8.88 -12.42
C ARG A 50 -22.07 -8.46 -11.01
N VAL A 51 -21.48 -7.38 -10.47
CA VAL A 51 -21.86 -6.80 -9.17
C VAL A 51 -23.32 -6.33 -9.20
N LYS A 52 -23.73 -5.58 -10.25
CA LYS A 52 -25.11 -5.09 -10.40
C LYS A 52 -26.13 -6.22 -10.51
N GLU A 53 -25.78 -7.30 -11.22
CA GLU A 53 -26.62 -8.50 -11.33
C GLU A 53 -26.82 -9.19 -9.97
N LEU A 54 -25.71 -9.42 -9.24
CA LEU A 54 -25.72 -10.11 -7.94
C LEU A 54 -26.46 -9.31 -6.87
N LEU A 55 -26.47 -7.98 -6.98
CA LEU A 55 -27.10 -7.06 -6.02
C LEU A 55 -28.43 -6.50 -6.56
N LYS A 56 -29.09 -7.20 -7.48
CA LYS A 56 -30.42 -6.82 -7.95
C LYS A 56 -31.41 -6.71 -6.77
N GLY A 57 -32.05 -5.55 -6.64
CA GLY A 57 -32.98 -5.26 -5.55
C GLY A 57 -32.35 -4.55 -4.33
N TYR A 58 -31.08 -4.12 -4.47
CA TYR A 58 -30.44 -3.18 -3.58
C TYR A 58 -30.53 -1.75 -4.14
N ASP A 59 -30.54 -0.76 -3.25
CA ASP A 59 -30.48 0.66 -3.60
C ASP A 59 -29.00 1.05 -3.71
N ILE A 60 -28.49 1.19 -4.95
CA ILE A 60 -27.08 1.45 -5.21
C ILE A 60 -26.90 2.88 -5.68
N VAL A 61 -26.19 3.66 -4.86
CA VAL A 61 -25.64 4.98 -5.21
C VAL A 61 -24.19 4.76 -5.65
N GLU A 62 -23.73 5.46 -6.67
CA GLU A 62 -22.39 5.26 -7.24
C GLU A 62 -21.49 6.46 -7.05
N LEU A 63 -20.25 6.20 -6.63
CA LEU A 63 -19.13 7.15 -6.68
C LEU A 63 -18.06 6.56 -7.58
N SER A 64 -17.92 7.10 -8.78
CA SER A 64 -16.94 6.67 -9.76
C SER A 64 -15.82 7.68 -9.95
N GLY A 65 -14.74 7.25 -10.61
CA GLY A 65 -13.65 8.15 -10.99
C GLY A 65 -12.65 8.43 -9.88
N ILE A 66 -12.63 7.61 -8.82
CA ILE A 66 -11.57 7.70 -7.80
C ILE A 66 -10.22 7.51 -8.49
N GLN A 67 -9.35 8.50 -8.33
CA GLN A 67 -8.04 8.55 -8.99
C GLN A 67 -6.99 7.74 -8.20
N PRO A 68 -5.89 7.32 -8.84
CA PRO A 68 -4.67 6.96 -8.12
C PRO A 68 -4.25 8.10 -7.18
N ASN A 69 -3.57 7.81 -6.06
CA ASN A 69 -3.33 8.78 -4.98
C ASN A 69 -4.64 9.52 -4.63
N PRO A 70 -5.60 8.85 -3.98
CA PRO A 70 -6.98 9.32 -3.89
C PRO A 70 -7.06 10.69 -3.23
N LYS A 71 -7.82 11.57 -3.86
CA LYS A 71 -7.88 12.99 -3.47
C LYS A 71 -8.96 13.22 -2.41
N TYR A 72 -8.63 14.05 -1.43
CA TYR A 72 -9.59 14.52 -0.43
C TYR A 72 -10.77 15.24 -1.10
N ASP A 73 -10.47 16.24 -1.91
CA ASP A 73 -11.43 16.92 -2.78
C ASP A 73 -11.15 16.54 -4.25
N PRO A 74 -12.16 16.04 -5.01
CA PRO A 74 -13.58 15.91 -4.61
C PRO A 74 -13.94 14.55 -3.98
N SER A 75 -13.07 13.50 -4.10
CA SER A 75 -13.51 12.11 -3.95
C SER A 75 -14.03 11.78 -2.55
N VAL A 76 -13.30 12.17 -1.49
CA VAL A 76 -13.74 11.91 -0.11
C VAL A 76 -14.97 12.75 0.24
N LEU A 77 -14.94 14.05 -0.09
CA LEU A 77 -16.04 14.97 0.20
C LEU A 77 -17.35 14.56 -0.48
N ASP A 78 -17.29 14.23 -1.76
CA ASP A 78 -18.47 13.75 -2.50
C ASP A 78 -19.01 12.44 -1.93
N GLY A 79 -18.11 11.50 -1.60
CA GLY A 79 -18.50 10.23 -0.99
C GLY A 79 -19.21 10.41 0.35
N VAL A 80 -18.67 11.26 1.22
CA VAL A 80 -19.28 11.59 2.52
C VAL A 80 -20.65 12.22 2.34
N ARG A 81 -20.78 13.18 1.41
CA ARG A 81 -22.04 13.82 1.06
C ARG A 81 -23.07 12.79 0.59
N LEU A 82 -22.71 11.93 -0.37
CA LEU A 82 -23.59 10.88 -0.87
C LEU A 82 -24.03 9.92 0.25
N CYS A 83 -23.12 9.51 1.14
CA CYS A 83 -23.47 8.66 2.26
C CYS A 83 -24.54 9.29 3.18
N LYS A 84 -24.39 10.58 3.49
CA LYS A 84 -25.34 11.31 4.35
C LYS A 84 -26.68 11.56 3.65
N GLU A 85 -26.67 12.03 2.41
CA GLU A 85 -27.88 12.32 1.62
C GLU A 85 -28.76 11.07 1.38
N HIS A 86 -28.12 9.93 1.10
CA HIS A 86 -28.83 8.68 0.78
C HIS A 86 -28.94 7.72 1.96
N ASN A 87 -28.49 8.13 3.17
CA ASN A 87 -28.51 7.27 4.36
C ASN A 87 -27.90 5.89 4.11
N ILE A 88 -26.70 5.83 3.52
CA ILE A 88 -26.01 4.60 3.14
C ILE A 88 -25.80 3.67 4.34
N ASP A 89 -26.06 2.38 4.15
CA ASP A 89 -25.89 1.34 5.16
C ASP A 89 -24.48 0.73 5.11
N VAL A 90 -23.89 0.61 3.91
CA VAL A 90 -22.61 -0.05 3.68
C VAL A 90 -21.92 0.51 2.44
N ILE A 91 -20.59 0.55 2.46
CA ILE A 91 -19.78 0.88 1.28
C ILE A 91 -19.31 -0.42 0.64
N LEU A 92 -19.53 -0.57 -0.68
CA LEU A 92 -18.94 -1.62 -1.50
C LEU A 92 -17.84 -1.01 -2.37
N ALA A 93 -16.59 -1.26 -2.00
CA ALA A 93 -15.43 -0.78 -2.72
C ALA A 93 -14.98 -1.79 -3.76
N VAL A 94 -14.96 -1.41 -5.05
CA VAL A 94 -14.57 -2.33 -6.14
C VAL A 94 -13.40 -1.71 -6.91
N GLY A 95 -12.16 -2.15 -6.58
CA GLY A 95 -10.98 -1.53 -7.17
C GLY A 95 -9.67 -1.99 -6.55
N GLY A 96 -8.63 -1.19 -6.69
CA GLY A 96 -7.35 -1.34 -5.99
C GLY A 96 -7.30 -0.50 -4.71
N GLY A 97 -6.11 -0.42 -4.10
CA GLY A 97 -5.89 0.29 -2.83
C GLY A 97 -6.44 1.71 -2.80
N SER A 98 -6.23 2.52 -3.85
CA SER A 98 -6.76 3.90 -3.91
C SER A 98 -8.28 3.99 -3.74
N VAL A 99 -9.03 3.01 -4.26
CA VAL A 99 -10.48 2.96 -4.08
C VAL A 99 -10.83 2.59 -2.65
N LEU A 100 -10.10 1.64 -2.06
CA LEU A 100 -10.29 1.26 -0.67
C LEU A 100 -9.94 2.39 0.30
N ASP A 101 -8.79 3.00 0.14
CA ASP A 101 -8.32 4.09 1.00
C ASP A 101 -9.32 5.25 1.00
N CYS A 102 -9.80 5.64 -0.20
CA CYS A 102 -10.86 6.62 -0.34
C CYS A 102 -12.14 6.17 0.39
N SER A 103 -12.52 4.91 0.23
CA SER A 103 -13.73 4.33 0.85
C SER A 103 -13.63 4.29 2.38
N LYS A 104 -12.45 4.03 2.93
CA LYS A 104 -12.19 4.10 4.38
C LYS A 104 -12.36 5.51 4.92
N ALA A 105 -11.79 6.52 4.23
CA ALA A 105 -11.97 7.92 4.60
C ALA A 105 -13.46 8.36 4.54
N ILE A 106 -14.17 7.92 3.48
CA ILE A 106 -15.60 8.16 3.34
C ILE A 106 -16.40 7.49 4.48
N ALA A 107 -16.06 6.25 4.84
CA ALA A 107 -16.75 5.49 5.87
C ALA A 107 -16.70 6.18 7.25
N ALA A 108 -15.51 6.65 7.64
CA ALA A 108 -15.33 7.43 8.87
C ALA A 108 -16.00 8.81 8.77
N GLY A 109 -15.77 9.55 7.69
CA GLY A 109 -16.33 10.87 7.45
C GLY A 109 -17.85 10.90 7.42
N ALA A 110 -18.49 9.83 6.94
CA ALA A 110 -19.95 9.68 6.93
C ALA A 110 -20.56 9.61 8.36
N LYS A 111 -19.78 9.23 9.37
CA LYS A 111 -20.17 9.15 10.78
C LYS A 111 -19.63 10.30 11.63
N TYR A 112 -19.03 11.30 10.99
CA TYR A 112 -18.46 12.48 11.63
C TYR A 112 -19.18 13.75 11.15
N ASP A 113 -19.47 14.66 12.09
CA ASP A 113 -20.19 15.91 11.75
C ASP A 113 -19.27 17.08 11.40
N GLY A 114 -17.94 16.92 11.59
CA GLY A 114 -16.94 17.91 11.23
C GLY A 114 -16.35 17.69 9.83
N ASP A 115 -15.21 18.32 9.58
CA ASP A 115 -14.43 18.15 8.36
C ASP A 115 -13.75 16.76 8.37
N PRO A 116 -14.01 15.88 7.40
CA PRO A 116 -13.34 14.56 7.32
C PRO A 116 -11.82 14.63 7.38
N TRP A 117 -11.20 15.74 6.97
CA TRP A 117 -9.75 15.93 7.08
C TRP A 117 -9.23 15.92 8.51
N ASP A 118 -10.07 16.30 9.50
CA ASP A 118 -9.71 16.23 10.91
C ASP A 118 -9.44 14.79 11.38
N LEU A 119 -10.12 13.80 10.76
CA LEU A 119 -9.88 12.37 11.01
C LEU A 119 -8.60 11.89 10.36
N ILE A 120 -8.37 12.27 9.10
CA ILE A 120 -7.19 11.89 8.30
C ILE A 120 -5.92 12.49 8.91
N SER A 121 -5.96 13.74 9.35
CA SER A 121 -4.83 14.45 9.96
C SER A 121 -4.63 14.16 11.46
N TYR A 122 -5.34 13.19 12.02
CA TYR A 122 -5.29 12.80 13.44
C TYR A 122 -5.66 13.91 14.43
N LYS A 123 -6.29 14.96 13.98
CA LYS A 123 -6.78 16.04 14.84
C LYS A 123 -7.95 15.56 15.72
N VAL A 124 -8.74 14.62 15.19
CA VAL A 124 -9.83 13.94 15.90
C VAL A 124 -9.75 12.44 15.61
N LYS A 125 -10.07 11.59 16.59
CA LYS A 125 -10.17 10.13 16.38
C LYS A 125 -11.58 9.76 15.95
N ALA A 126 -11.68 8.82 15.01
CA ALA A 126 -12.97 8.26 14.61
C ALA A 126 -13.67 7.57 15.81
N GLN A 127 -14.97 7.74 15.91
CA GLN A 127 -15.80 7.07 16.93
C GLN A 127 -16.62 5.93 16.30
N ALA A 128 -16.79 5.96 15.01
CA ALA A 128 -17.48 4.96 14.21
C ALA A 128 -17.14 5.13 12.73
N ALA A 129 -17.38 4.09 11.94
CA ALA A 129 -17.36 4.13 10.49
C ALA A 129 -18.53 3.34 9.92
N LEU A 130 -18.88 3.59 8.65
CA LEU A 130 -19.76 2.66 7.91
C LEU A 130 -19.03 1.35 7.67
N PRO A 131 -19.72 0.19 7.69
CA PRO A 131 -19.11 -1.06 7.29
C PRO A 131 -18.65 -1.00 5.84
N ILE A 132 -17.51 -1.63 5.57
CA ILE A 132 -16.88 -1.70 4.25
C ILE A 132 -16.85 -3.16 3.81
N VAL A 133 -17.28 -3.44 2.60
CA VAL A 133 -17.04 -4.68 1.86
C VAL A 133 -16.24 -4.31 0.62
N ASP A 134 -15.24 -5.11 0.27
CA ASP A 134 -14.46 -4.82 -0.92
C ASP A 134 -14.29 -6.01 -1.86
N ILE A 135 -13.99 -5.69 -3.12
CA ILE A 135 -13.58 -6.63 -4.16
C ILE A 135 -12.31 -6.07 -4.79
N ILE A 136 -11.20 -6.74 -4.54
CA ILE A 136 -9.88 -6.30 -4.99
C ILE A 136 -9.66 -6.65 -6.47
N THR A 137 -9.16 -5.65 -7.22
CA THR A 137 -8.82 -5.81 -8.65
C THR A 137 -7.36 -5.52 -8.97
N LEU A 138 -6.57 -5.11 -7.98
CA LEU A 138 -5.14 -4.85 -8.08
C LEU A 138 -4.45 -5.29 -6.79
N ALA A 139 -3.48 -6.18 -6.89
CA ALA A 139 -2.67 -6.61 -5.76
C ALA A 139 -1.45 -5.67 -5.60
N ALA A 140 -1.38 -4.95 -4.49
CA ALA A 140 -0.30 -4.01 -4.14
C ALA A 140 -0.33 -3.69 -2.64
N THR A 141 -1.22 -2.78 -2.22
CA THR A 141 -1.21 -2.09 -0.93
C THR A 141 -1.55 -2.96 0.29
N GLY A 142 -2.32 -4.03 0.12
CA GLY A 142 -2.84 -4.81 1.26
C GLY A 142 -3.98 -4.12 2.02
N SER A 143 -4.49 -2.99 1.52
CA SER A 143 -5.55 -2.20 2.17
C SER A 143 -6.83 -3.00 2.46
N GLU A 144 -7.06 -4.08 1.75
CA GLU A 144 -8.17 -5.01 1.99
C GLU A 144 -8.07 -5.77 3.32
N TYR A 145 -6.92 -5.75 3.98
CA TYR A 145 -6.70 -6.53 5.21
C TYR A 145 -6.08 -5.72 6.35
N ASP A 146 -6.08 -4.39 6.22
CA ASP A 146 -5.61 -3.46 7.24
C ASP A 146 -6.68 -2.40 7.59
N CYS A 147 -6.37 -1.54 8.55
CA CYS A 147 -7.23 -0.44 8.98
C CYS A 147 -6.71 0.94 8.55
N GLY A 148 -5.79 0.96 7.60
CA GLY A 148 -5.16 2.18 7.11
C GLY A 148 -5.62 2.62 5.73
N GLY A 149 -5.18 3.79 5.36
CA GLY A 149 -5.33 4.34 4.03
C GLY A 149 -4.46 5.57 3.87
N VAL A 150 -4.30 6.02 2.63
CA VAL A 150 -3.52 7.23 2.32
C VAL A 150 -4.37 8.16 1.48
N ILE A 151 -4.49 9.43 1.88
CA ILE A 151 -5.27 10.45 1.16
C ILE A 151 -4.39 11.66 0.85
N SER A 152 -4.50 12.13 -0.39
CA SER A 152 -3.80 13.32 -0.86
C SER A 152 -4.70 14.56 -0.77
N ARG A 153 -4.13 15.68 -0.32
CA ARG A 153 -4.75 17.02 -0.34
C ARG A 153 -3.90 17.94 -1.19
N THR A 154 -4.40 18.26 -2.37
CA THR A 154 -3.64 19.01 -3.38
C THR A 154 -3.36 20.46 -3.01
N GLU A 155 -4.25 21.09 -2.21
CA GLU A 155 -4.09 22.49 -1.80
C GLU A 155 -2.86 22.71 -0.90
N THR A 156 -2.46 21.67 -0.15
CA THR A 156 -1.36 21.75 0.83
C THR A 156 -0.16 20.87 0.46
N ASN A 157 -0.22 20.15 -0.68
CA ASN A 157 0.74 19.14 -1.08
C ASN A 157 0.95 18.05 0.00
N ASP A 158 -0.13 17.71 0.71
CA ASP A 158 -0.10 16.63 1.69
C ASP A 158 -0.51 15.30 1.06
N LYS A 159 0.16 14.21 1.45
CA LYS A 159 -0.26 12.83 1.26
C LYS A 159 -0.05 12.12 2.60
N ILE A 160 -1.14 11.89 3.33
CA ILE A 160 -1.10 11.44 4.72
C ILE A 160 -1.61 10.02 4.82
N GLY A 161 -0.79 9.16 5.45
CA GLY A 161 -1.21 7.85 5.92
C GLY A 161 -2.02 7.98 7.23
N TYR A 162 -3.18 7.36 7.30
CA TYR A 162 -4.03 7.37 8.49
C TYR A 162 -4.50 5.96 8.85
N LEU A 163 -4.66 5.70 10.14
CA LEU A 163 -5.02 4.40 10.70
C LEU A 163 -6.12 4.57 11.75
N ASP A 164 -7.16 3.76 11.67
CA ASP A 164 -8.15 3.66 12.75
C ASP A 164 -8.78 2.25 12.76
N PRO A 165 -8.93 1.60 13.93
CA PRO A 165 -9.50 0.25 14.01
C PRO A 165 -10.92 0.11 13.44
N HIS A 166 -11.70 1.18 13.34
CA HIS A 166 -13.02 1.16 12.73
C HIS A 166 -13.00 1.01 11.21
N LEU A 167 -11.81 1.14 10.57
CA LEU A 167 -11.63 1.14 9.12
C LEU A 167 -11.29 -0.22 8.54
N PHE A 168 -11.09 -1.25 9.36
CA PHE A 168 -10.97 -2.60 8.83
C PHE A 168 -12.17 -2.94 7.96
N PRO A 169 -11.99 -3.38 6.70
CA PRO A 169 -13.08 -3.96 5.93
C PRO A 169 -13.72 -5.12 6.72
N ALA A 170 -15.05 -5.17 6.74
CA ALA A 170 -15.75 -6.28 7.37
C ALA A 170 -15.53 -7.59 6.60
N VAL A 171 -15.54 -7.50 5.26
CA VAL A 171 -15.30 -8.64 4.37
C VAL A 171 -14.57 -8.16 3.12
N SER A 172 -13.51 -8.88 2.74
CA SER A 172 -12.76 -8.65 1.52
C SER A 172 -12.83 -9.87 0.59
N ILE A 173 -13.23 -9.65 -0.65
CA ILE A 173 -13.38 -10.68 -1.69
C ILE A 173 -12.20 -10.56 -2.66
N LEU A 174 -11.39 -11.60 -2.70
CA LEU A 174 -10.15 -11.66 -3.44
C LEU A 174 -10.21 -12.77 -4.49
N ASP A 175 -10.43 -12.39 -5.75
CA ASP A 175 -10.34 -13.32 -6.88
C ASP A 175 -9.16 -12.93 -7.77
N PRO A 176 -8.06 -13.70 -7.79
CA PRO A 176 -6.88 -13.41 -8.61
C PRO A 176 -7.19 -13.18 -10.09
N VAL A 177 -8.28 -13.72 -10.62
CA VAL A 177 -8.70 -13.54 -12.02
C VAL A 177 -8.94 -12.06 -12.35
N TYR A 178 -9.41 -11.25 -11.40
CA TYR A 178 -9.63 -9.82 -11.65
C TYR A 178 -8.35 -9.02 -11.83
N THR A 179 -7.20 -9.60 -11.50
CA THR A 179 -5.89 -8.97 -11.71
C THR A 179 -5.25 -9.29 -13.08
N PHE A 180 -5.81 -10.21 -13.87
CA PHE A 180 -5.22 -10.66 -15.13
C PHE A 180 -5.05 -9.54 -16.17
N THR A 181 -5.94 -8.56 -16.16
CA THR A 181 -5.93 -7.43 -17.10
C THR A 181 -5.18 -6.21 -16.58
N VAL A 182 -4.61 -6.29 -15.40
CA VAL A 182 -3.75 -5.22 -14.85
C VAL A 182 -2.52 -5.07 -15.76
N SER A 183 -2.20 -3.83 -16.12
CA SER A 183 -1.05 -3.56 -16.99
C SER A 183 0.27 -4.01 -16.34
N LYS A 184 1.27 -4.31 -17.18
CA LYS A 184 2.61 -4.66 -16.68
C LYS A 184 3.18 -3.56 -15.79
N LYS A 185 2.99 -2.29 -16.16
CA LYS A 185 3.41 -1.14 -15.35
C LYS A 185 2.80 -1.18 -13.94
N GLN A 186 1.48 -1.34 -13.85
CA GLN A 186 0.78 -1.40 -12.55
C GLN A 186 1.12 -2.67 -11.76
N THR A 187 1.35 -3.80 -12.45
CA THR A 187 1.81 -5.04 -11.80
C THR A 187 3.20 -4.84 -11.20
N ALA A 188 4.14 -4.25 -11.95
CA ALA A 188 5.49 -3.95 -11.46
C ALA A 188 5.46 -2.97 -10.26
N ALA A 189 4.68 -1.91 -10.35
CA ALA A 189 4.51 -0.97 -9.25
C ALA A 189 3.93 -1.66 -7.99
N GLY A 190 2.93 -2.55 -8.15
CA GLY A 190 2.39 -3.32 -7.03
C GLY A 190 3.39 -4.30 -6.40
N ILE A 191 4.27 -4.89 -7.20
CA ILE A 191 5.38 -5.72 -6.68
C ILE A 191 6.31 -4.87 -5.82
N ALA A 192 6.73 -3.70 -6.34
CA ALA A 192 7.63 -2.81 -5.63
C ALA A 192 7.03 -2.30 -4.33
N ASP A 193 5.75 -1.94 -4.33
CA ASP A 193 4.99 -1.49 -3.17
C ASP A 193 4.97 -2.59 -2.08
N ALA A 194 4.51 -3.80 -2.41
CA ALA A 194 4.47 -4.92 -1.47
C ALA A 194 5.87 -5.35 -0.96
N MET A 195 6.90 -5.25 -1.80
CA MET A 195 8.28 -5.47 -1.36
C MET A 195 8.73 -4.41 -0.36
N ASN A 196 8.37 -3.14 -0.58
CA ASN A 196 8.70 -2.06 0.35
C ASN A 196 7.96 -2.20 1.68
N HIS A 197 6.67 -2.53 1.67
CA HIS A 197 5.94 -2.87 2.89
C HIS A 197 6.68 -3.93 3.70
N THR A 198 7.17 -4.97 3.02
CA THR A 198 7.89 -6.06 3.68
C THR A 198 9.28 -5.63 4.16
N MET A 199 10.05 -4.91 3.32
CA MET A 199 11.41 -4.46 3.66
C MET A 199 11.42 -3.48 4.81
N GLU A 200 10.49 -2.52 4.86
CA GLU A 200 10.44 -1.54 5.93
C GLU A 200 10.05 -2.16 7.28
N GLN A 201 9.33 -3.28 7.30
CA GLN A 201 9.09 -4.08 8.52
C GLN A 201 10.23 -5.07 8.81
N TYR A 202 11.06 -5.39 7.83
CA TYR A 202 12.26 -6.22 7.99
C TYR A 202 13.45 -5.43 8.55
N PHE A 203 13.73 -4.22 8.04
CA PHE A 203 14.84 -3.38 8.48
C PHE A 203 14.48 -2.66 9.78
N VAL A 204 14.67 -3.34 10.89
CA VAL A 204 14.39 -2.88 12.26
C VAL A 204 15.54 -3.26 13.21
N GLU A 205 15.65 -2.57 14.35
CA GLU A 205 16.69 -2.83 15.35
C GLU A 205 16.52 -4.23 15.97
N ASP A 206 15.35 -4.49 16.54
CA ASP A 206 14.99 -5.78 17.13
C ASP A 206 13.93 -6.47 16.30
N SER A 207 14.17 -7.71 15.93
CA SER A 207 13.19 -8.56 15.26
C SER A 207 13.18 -9.97 15.84
N THR A 208 12.20 -10.77 15.44
CA THR A 208 12.13 -12.17 15.80
C THR A 208 12.54 -13.04 14.61
N LEU A 209 13.08 -14.24 14.91
CA LEU A 209 13.42 -15.20 13.87
C LEU A 209 12.19 -15.56 13.00
N LEU A 210 11.00 -15.62 13.63
CA LEU A 210 9.76 -15.93 12.94
C LEU A 210 9.38 -14.83 11.94
N ASN A 211 9.40 -13.55 12.37
CA ASN A 211 9.05 -12.44 11.50
C ASN A 211 10.07 -12.23 10.38
N ASP A 212 11.36 -12.40 10.69
CA ASP A 212 12.39 -12.40 9.66
C ASP A 212 12.09 -13.45 8.58
N GLY A 213 11.78 -14.68 8.99
CA GLY A 213 11.45 -15.76 8.06
C GLY A 213 10.18 -15.48 7.24
N PHE A 214 9.17 -14.83 7.82
CA PHE A 214 7.98 -14.37 7.08
C PHE A 214 8.34 -13.32 6.05
N CYS A 215 9.06 -12.26 6.42
CA CYS A 215 9.49 -11.21 5.51
C CYS A 215 10.36 -11.78 4.37
N GLU A 216 11.34 -12.62 4.69
CA GLU A 216 12.25 -13.24 3.72
C GLU A 216 11.48 -14.15 2.74
N SER A 217 10.49 -14.91 3.22
CA SER A 217 9.65 -15.75 2.38
C SER A 217 8.75 -14.91 1.46
N MET A 218 8.16 -13.84 1.97
CA MET A 218 7.33 -12.94 1.19
C MET A 218 8.13 -12.23 0.10
N LEU A 219 9.32 -11.71 0.42
CA LEU A 219 10.19 -11.07 -0.57
C LEU A 219 10.56 -12.03 -1.71
N ARG A 220 10.95 -13.27 -1.39
CA ARG A 220 11.23 -14.29 -2.41
C ARG A 220 10.00 -14.63 -3.26
N SER A 221 8.82 -14.78 -2.62
CA SER A 221 7.56 -15.05 -3.34
C SER A 221 7.18 -13.90 -4.27
N LEU A 222 7.29 -12.65 -3.81
CA LEU A 222 7.01 -11.45 -4.61
C LEU A 222 7.95 -11.34 -5.82
N MET A 223 9.25 -11.61 -5.63
CA MET A 223 10.21 -11.58 -6.74
C MET A 223 9.96 -12.68 -7.76
N GLU A 224 9.73 -13.93 -7.31
CA GLU A 224 9.51 -15.07 -8.20
C GLU A 224 8.17 -14.97 -8.93
N ASN A 225 7.08 -14.82 -8.18
CA ASN A 225 5.73 -14.81 -8.75
C ASN A 225 5.40 -13.49 -9.45
N GLY A 226 6.00 -12.37 -9.00
CA GLY A 226 5.90 -11.09 -9.68
C GLY A 226 6.45 -11.15 -11.11
N ARG A 227 7.64 -11.74 -11.32
CA ARG A 227 8.17 -11.98 -12.67
C ARG A 227 7.26 -12.84 -13.52
N LYS A 228 6.71 -13.93 -12.94
CA LYS A 228 5.74 -14.80 -13.65
C LYS A 228 4.49 -14.03 -14.06
N CYS A 229 3.96 -13.15 -13.19
CA CYS A 229 2.83 -12.29 -13.50
C CYS A 229 3.09 -11.33 -14.67
N LEU A 230 4.33 -10.82 -14.80
CA LEU A 230 4.73 -9.94 -15.90
C LEU A 230 4.93 -10.70 -17.21
N GLU A 231 5.46 -11.92 -17.14
CA GLU A 231 5.67 -12.79 -18.31
C GLU A 231 4.35 -13.41 -18.79
N LYS A 232 3.54 -13.91 -17.86
CA LYS A 232 2.26 -14.60 -18.08
C LYS A 232 1.17 -13.98 -17.22
N PRO A 233 0.53 -12.87 -17.66
CA PRO A 233 -0.44 -12.11 -16.87
C PRO A 233 -1.64 -12.94 -16.37
N GLU A 234 -1.98 -14.03 -17.05
CA GLU A 234 -3.11 -14.91 -16.71
C GLU A 234 -2.68 -16.18 -15.92
N ASP A 235 -1.42 -16.25 -15.44
CA ASP A 235 -1.01 -17.34 -14.56
C ASP A 235 -1.71 -17.19 -13.19
N TYR A 236 -2.75 -17.98 -13.00
CA TYR A 236 -3.57 -17.92 -11.80
C TYR A 236 -2.77 -18.14 -10.51
N THR A 237 -1.86 -19.12 -10.52
CA THR A 237 -1.06 -19.44 -9.33
C THR A 237 -0.13 -18.28 -8.96
N ALA A 238 0.55 -17.71 -9.95
CA ALA A 238 1.43 -16.57 -9.70
C ALA A 238 0.65 -15.33 -9.22
N ARG A 239 -0.53 -15.05 -9.81
CA ARG A 239 -1.42 -13.97 -9.36
C ARG A 239 -1.96 -14.20 -7.96
N ALA A 240 -2.32 -15.44 -7.62
CA ALA A 240 -2.81 -15.82 -6.31
C ALA A 240 -1.73 -15.65 -5.23
N GLU A 241 -0.52 -16.13 -5.48
CA GLU A 241 0.64 -15.96 -4.59
C GLU A 241 0.97 -14.48 -4.37
N MET A 242 1.05 -13.71 -5.47
CA MET A 242 1.29 -12.27 -5.39
C MET A 242 0.19 -11.55 -4.59
N MET A 243 -1.09 -11.84 -4.88
CA MET A 243 -2.22 -11.22 -4.17
C MET A 243 -2.15 -11.51 -2.68
N LEU A 244 -1.91 -12.77 -2.30
CA LEU A 244 -1.83 -13.16 -0.89
C LEU A 244 -0.65 -12.49 -0.18
N ALA A 245 0.50 -12.41 -0.82
CA ALA A 245 1.66 -11.70 -0.26
C ALA A 245 1.37 -10.20 -0.07
N CYS A 246 0.75 -9.53 -1.03
CA CYS A 246 0.31 -8.14 -0.89
C CYS A 246 -0.67 -7.97 0.27
N THR A 247 -1.67 -8.86 0.38
CA THR A 247 -2.69 -8.83 1.46
C THR A 247 -2.06 -8.89 2.85
N TYR A 248 -0.99 -9.65 3.04
CA TYR A 248 -0.29 -9.74 4.33
C TYR A 248 0.76 -8.66 4.55
N GLY A 249 1.12 -7.90 3.53
CA GLY A 249 2.23 -6.95 3.55
C GLY A 249 2.06 -5.80 4.53
N CYS A 250 0.84 -5.30 4.73
CA CYS A 250 0.60 -4.05 5.48
C CYS A 250 -0.35 -4.19 6.69
N ASN A 251 -0.76 -5.41 7.05
CA ASN A 251 -1.71 -5.62 8.14
C ASN A 251 -1.08 -5.68 9.55
N GLY A 252 0.22 -5.46 9.67
CA GLY A 252 0.97 -5.47 10.92
C GLY A 252 1.47 -6.84 11.37
N ILE A 253 1.12 -7.96 10.71
CA ILE A 253 1.57 -9.31 11.12
C ILE A 253 3.08 -9.47 11.04
N LEU A 254 3.73 -8.79 10.09
CA LEU A 254 5.19 -8.85 9.88
C LEU A 254 5.97 -8.08 10.95
N ALA A 255 5.31 -7.18 11.68
CA ALA A 255 5.93 -6.34 12.70
C ALA A 255 5.70 -6.85 14.13
N LEU A 256 4.98 -7.96 14.33
CA LEU A 256 4.63 -8.44 15.68
C LEU A 256 5.85 -8.75 16.52
N GLY A 257 5.99 -8.06 17.64
CA GLY A 257 7.10 -8.21 18.56
C GLY A 257 8.43 -7.61 18.08
N ASN A 258 8.45 -6.93 16.94
CA ASN A 258 9.60 -6.16 16.43
C ASN A 258 9.64 -4.75 17.05
N SER A 259 10.80 -4.08 16.96
CA SER A 259 10.88 -2.63 17.13
C SER A 259 10.22 -1.92 15.94
N GLN A 260 9.87 -0.64 16.12
CA GLN A 260 9.26 0.14 15.04
C GLN A 260 10.28 0.46 13.93
N SER A 261 9.82 0.49 12.68
CA SER A 261 10.64 0.79 11.51
C SER A 261 10.71 2.27 11.16
N GLY A 262 9.63 3.02 11.41
CA GLY A 262 9.49 4.43 11.03
C GLY A 262 9.12 4.66 9.56
N TRP A 263 9.02 3.63 8.73
CA TRP A 263 8.56 3.71 7.32
C TRP A 263 9.27 4.79 6.46
N PRO A 264 10.62 4.84 6.43
CA PRO A 264 11.35 5.95 5.81
C PRO A 264 11.17 6.07 4.29
N CYS A 265 11.08 4.94 3.56
CA CYS A 265 10.89 4.99 2.11
C CYS A 265 9.50 5.49 1.76
N HIS A 266 8.46 5.06 2.51
CA HIS A 266 7.11 5.56 2.34
C HIS A 266 7.00 7.04 2.68
N GLY A 267 7.58 7.49 3.79
CA GLY A 267 7.57 8.91 4.15
C GLY A 267 8.22 9.80 3.09
N ILE A 268 9.34 9.38 2.50
CA ILE A 268 9.98 10.11 1.40
C ILE A 268 9.10 10.08 0.13
N GLU A 269 8.51 8.92 -0.20
CA GLU A 269 7.69 8.75 -1.39
C GLU A 269 6.38 9.55 -1.31
N HIS A 270 5.78 9.68 -0.13
CA HIS A 270 4.57 10.47 0.05
C HIS A 270 4.74 11.91 -0.45
N ALA A 271 5.86 12.54 -0.17
CA ALA A 271 6.15 13.86 -0.72
C ALA A 271 6.31 13.84 -2.25
N LEU A 272 7.03 12.86 -2.82
CA LEU A 272 7.15 12.74 -4.28
C LEU A 272 5.77 12.63 -4.95
N SER A 273 4.90 11.80 -4.44
CA SER A 273 3.52 11.66 -4.95
C SER A 273 2.65 12.88 -4.67
N ALA A 274 2.82 13.55 -3.53
CA ALA A 274 2.07 14.75 -3.19
C ALA A 274 2.38 15.91 -4.15
N TYR A 275 3.67 16.08 -4.50
CA TYR A 275 4.15 17.18 -5.33
C TYR A 275 4.06 16.91 -6.84
N TYR A 276 4.17 15.65 -7.28
CA TYR A 276 4.30 15.29 -8.70
C TYR A 276 3.29 14.23 -9.18
N ASP A 277 2.44 13.71 -8.28
CA ASP A 277 1.41 12.70 -8.56
C ASP A 277 1.94 11.46 -9.31
N ILE A 278 3.17 11.02 -8.96
CA ILE A 278 3.80 9.84 -9.56
C ILE A 278 3.13 8.53 -9.08
N THR A 279 3.42 7.44 -9.77
CA THR A 279 2.98 6.10 -9.34
C THR A 279 3.72 5.70 -8.06
N HIS A 280 3.00 5.44 -6.98
CA HIS A 280 3.53 5.16 -5.64
C HIS A 280 4.65 4.11 -5.64
N GLY A 281 4.39 2.92 -6.19
CA GLY A 281 5.41 1.86 -6.23
C GLY A 281 6.63 2.18 -7.10
N GLU A 282 6.52 3.08 -8.10
CA GLU A 282 7.68 3.57 -8.85
C GLU A 282 8.54 4.47 -7.96
N GLY A 283 7.93 5.39 -7.23
CA GLY A 283 8.64 6.24 -6.27
C GLY A 283 9.37 5.43 -5.20
N LEU A 284 8.70 4.44 -4.62
CA LEU A 284 9.31 3.53 -3.64
C LEU A 284 10.52 2.78 -4.21
N ALA A 285 10.40 2.22 -5.42
CA ALA A 285 11.50 1.48 -6.06
C ALA A 285 12.72 2.37 -6.34
N ILE A 286 12.50 3.65 -6.69
CA ILE A 286 13.58 4.61 -6.90
C ILE A 286 14.29 4.92 -5.56
N ILE A 287 13.53 5.17 -4.50
CA ILE A 287 14.07 5.62 -3.21
C ILE A 287 14.79 4.49 -2.47
N THR A 288 14.22 3.29 -2.43
CA THR A 288 14.65 2.22 -1.54
C THR A 288 16.13 1.84 -1.66
N PRO A 289 16.72 1.59 -2.85
CA PRO A 289 18.15 1.25 -2.92
C PRO A 289 19.07 2.40 -2.50
N ARG A 290 18.64 3.67 -2.67
CA ARG A 290 19.38 4.85 -2.25
C ARG A 290 19.33 5.03 -0.74
N TRP A 291 18.15 4.87 -0.16
CA TRP A 291 17.98 4.80 1.28
C TRP A 291 18.83 3.68 1.89
N MET A 292 18.76 2.46 1.37
CA MET A 292 19.58 1.35 1.83
C MET A 292 21.08 1.68 1.83
N ARG A 293 21.57 2.29 0.75
CA ARG A 293 22.98 2.69 0.62
C ARG A 293 23.36 3.78 1.60
N HIS A 294 22.46 4.74 1.83
CA HIS A 294 22.67 5.84 2.78
C HIS A 294 22.76 5.34 4.23
N ILE A 295 21.93 4.39 4.63
CA ILE A 295 21.90 3.89 6.01
C ILE A 295 22.88 2.75 6.29
N LEU A 296 23.60 2.23 5.28
CA LEU A 296 24.59 1.16 5.47
C LEU A 296 25.76 1.66 6.31
N SER A 297 25.94 1.08 7.49
CA SER A 297 26.92 1.44 8.51
C SER A 297 27.31 0.22 9.34
N GLU A 298 28.32 0.32 10.19
CA GLU A 298 28.70 -0.78 11.10
C GLU A 298 27.51 -1.28 11.94
N ARG A 299 26.61 -0.38 12.36
CA ARG A 299 25.42 -0.71 13.15
C ARG A 299 24.39 -1.51 12.33
N THR A 300 24.13 -1.11 11.11
CA THR A 300 23.10 -1.69 10.26
C THR A 300 23.59 -2.88 9.44
N LEU A 301 24.92 -3.03 9.26
CA LEU A 301 25.56 -4.07 8.47
C LEU A 301 25.03 -5.48 8.72
N PRO A 302 24.86 -5.95 9.98
CA PRO A 302 24.37 -7.31 10.23
C PRO A 302 23.00 -7.57 9.62
N ARG A 303 22.13 -6.55 9.56
CA ARG A 303 20.80 -6.67 8.96
C ARG A 303 20.86 -6.82 7.44
N PHE A 304 21.72 -6.05 6.77
CA PHE A 304 21.98 -6.18 5.34
C PHE A 304 22.63 -7.52 4.97
N VAL A 305 23.55 -8.01 5.78
CA VAL A 305 24.16 -9.34 5.58
C VAL A 305 23.09 -10.43 5.63
N LYS A 306 22.22 -10.40 6.64
CA LYS A 306 21.10 -11.34 6.76
C LYS A 306 20.16 -11.26 5.56
N TYR A 307 19.80 -10.04 5.13
CA TYR A 307 18.98 -9.79 3.95
C TYR A 307 19.60 -10.38 2.69
N GLY A 308 20.89 -10.13 2.46
CA GLY A 308 21.59 -10.63 1.28
C GLY A 308 21.65 -12.15 1.21
N ILE A 309 21.94 -12.80 2.32
CA ILE A 309 22.03 -14.28 2.39
C ILE A 309 20.64 -14.89 2.21
N ASN A 310 19.65 -14.44 2.98
CA ASN A 310 18.38 -15.13 3.09
C ASN A 310 17.39 -14.81 1.96
N VAL A 311 17.46 -13.60 1.40
CA VAL A 311 16.56 -13.18 0.31
C VAL A 311 17.16 -13.46 -1.06
N PHE A 312 18.43 -13.13 -1.26
CA PHE A 312 19.11 -13.27 -2.57
C PHE A 312 20.02 -14.50 -2.69
N GLY A 313 20.27 -15.21 -1.59
CA GLY A 313 21.15 -16.40 -1.62
C GLY A 313 22.63 -16.04 -1.85
N ILE A 314 23.05 -14.84 -1.45
CA ILE A 314 24.45 -14.40 -1.56
C ILE A 314 25.32 -15.31 -0.70
N ASP A 315 26.50 -15.69 -1.21
CA ASP A 315 27.43 -16.59 -0.53
C ASP A 315 27.86 -16.02 0.83
N ALA A 316 27.53 -16.72 1.90
CA ALA A 316 27.83 -16.33 3.27
C ALA A 316 29.36 -16.36 3.60
N SER A 317 30.20 -16.92 2.73
CA SER A 317 31.66 -16.94 2.88
C SER A 317 32.33 -15.61 2.47
N LEU A 318 31.61 -14.70 1.81
CA LEU A 318 32.11 -13.39 1.40
C LEU A 318 32.27 -12.45 2.59
N PRO A 319 33.10 -11.41 2.50
CA PRO A 319 33.16 -10.34 3.49
C PRO A 319 31.77 -9.72 3.72
N GLN A 320 31.42 -9.44 4.95
CA GLN A 320 30.09 -8.92 5.31
C GLN A 320 29.72 -7.63 4.56
N GLN A 321 30.69 -6.73 4.39
CA GLN A 321 30.50 -5.50 3.62
C GLN A 321 30.13 -5.80 2.16
N GLU A 322 30.80 -6.76 1.53
CA GLU A 322 30.53 -7.18 0.16
C GLU A 322 29.15 -7.82 0.02
N ILE A 323 28.72 -8.62 1.01
CA ILE A 323 27.36 -9.19 1.05
C ILE A 323 26.32 -8.09 1.07
N ALA A 324 26.50 -7.10 1.95
CA ALA A 324 25.57 -5.98 2.11
C ALA A 324 25.45 -5.13 0.82
N GLU A 325 26.59 -4.77 0.22
CA GLU A 325 26.62 -4.00 -1.02
C GLU A 325 25.94 -4.76 -2.18
N LYS A 326 26.24 -6.06 -2.32
CA LYS A 326 25.59 -6.93 -3.30
C LYS A 326 24.08 -7.03 -3.06
N ALA A 327 23.62 -7.09 -1.82
CA ALA A 327 22.19 -7.14 -1.50
C ALA A 327 21.44 -5.88 -1.96
N ILE A 328 22.06 -4.71 -1.78
CA ILE A 328 21.53 -3.44 -2.27
C ILE A 328 21.50 -3.41 -3.80
N ASP A 329 22.58 -3.86 -4.44
CA ASP A 329 22.68 -3.92 -5.90
C ASP A 329 21.67 -4.89 -6.49
N GLU A 330 21.44 -6.05 -5.89
CA GLU A 330 20.42 -7.01 -6.33
C GLU A 330 19.00 -6.48 -6.15
N THR A 331 18.73 -5.67 -5.11
CA THR A 331 17.45 -4.98 -4.93
C THR A 331 17.22 -3.98 -6.08
N TYR A 332 18.23 -3.16 -6.41
CA TYR A 332 18.16 -2.24 -7.54
C TYR A 332 17.92 -2.97 -8.87
N LYS A 333 18.74 -3.97 -9.17
CA LYS A 333 18.64 -4.79 -10.39
C LYS A 333 17.30 -5.49 -10.51
N PHE A 334 16.71 -5.94 -9.40
CA PHE A 334 15.39 -6.55 -9.44
C PHE A 334 14.35 -5.55 -9.94
N PHE A 335 14.28 -4.34 -9.38
CA PHE A 335 13.33 -3.32 -9.81
C PHE A 335 13.57 -2.89 -11.27
N GLU A 336 14.80 -2.70 -11.66
CA GLU A 336 15.17 -2.45 -13.06
C GLU A 336 14.70 -3.57 -14.00
N SER A 337 14.88 -4.84 -13.59
CA SER A 337 14.52 -6.03 -14.39
C SER A 337 13.01 -6.17 -14.65
N ILE A 338 12.18 -5.54 -13.84
CA ILE A 338 10.72 -5.49 -14.02
C ILE A 338 10.25 -4.19 -14.68
N ASN A 339 11.19 -3.44 -15.29
CA ASN A 339 10.97 -2.20 -16.03
C ASN A 339 10.37 -1.05 -15.21
N ILE A 340 10.76 -0.92 -13.96
CA ILE A 340 10.46 0.28 -13.16
C ILE A 340 11.52 1.35 -13.48
N PRO A 341 11.14 2.62 -13.66
CA PRO A 341 12.08 3.73 -13.72
C PRO A 341 12.93 3.76 -12.45
N MET A 342 14.25 3.90 -12.60
CA MET A 342 15.16 3.86 -11.45
C MET A 342 15.74 5.22 -11.09
N HIS A 343 15.31 6.28 -11.75
CA HIS A 343 15.71 7.66 -11.49
C HIS A 343 14.51 8.61 -11.45
N LEU A 344 14.55 9.60 -10.56
CA LEU A 344 13.49 10.61 -10.43
C LEU A 344 13.27 11.39 -11.74
N ARG A 345 14.33 11.63 -12.52
CA ARG A 345 14.24 12.31 -13.82
C ARG A 345 13.40 11.53 -14.84
N GLU A 346 13.36 10.20 -14.75
CA GLU A 346 12.57 9.35 -15.65
C GLU A 346 11.06 9.45 -15.37
N VAL A 347 10.69 9.89 -14.16
CA VAL A 347 9.30 10.17 -13.77
C VAL A 347 8.97 11.66 -13.72
N GLY A 348 9.82 12.50 -14.32
CA GLY A 348 9.57 13.94 -14.49
C GLY A 348 9.92 14.82 -13.29
N ILE A 349 10.73 14.31 -12.35
CA ILE A 349 11.16 15.06 -11.17
C ILE A 349 12.62 15.51 -11.36
N ASP A 350 12.87 16.80 -11.20
CA ASP A 350 14.19 17.41 -11.22
C ASP A 350 14.61 17.90 -9.81
N ASP A 351 15.72 18.63 -9.74
CA ASP A 351 16.27 19.14 -8.50
C ASP A 351 15.62 20.44 -7.98
N SER A 352 14.69 21.00 -8.72
CA SER A 352 14.13 22.34 -8.44
C SER A 352 13.39 22.48 -7.12
N ARG A 353 12.80 21.36 -6.60
CA ARG A 353 12.00 21.36 -5.37
C ARG A 353 12.54 20.39 -4.29
N ILE A 354 13.76 19.89 -4.46
CA ILE A 354 14.33 18.92 -3.51
C ILE A 354 14.44 19.50 -2.10
N ASP A 355 14.89 20.74 -1.96
CA ASP A 355 15.00 21.40 -0.65
C ASP A 355 13.64 21.57 0.02
N GLU A 356 12.62 21.95 -0.74
CA GLU A 356 11.25 22.09 -0.25
C GLU A 356 10.68 20.74 0.21
N MET A 357 10.86 19.69 -0.60
CA MET A 357 10.41 18.33 -0.25
C MET A 357 11.17 17.79 0.97
N ALA A 358 12.50 17.93 1.02
CA ALA A 358 13.28 17.45 2.15
C ALA A 358 12.86 18.12 3.47
N HIS A 359 12.61 19.42 3.45
CA HIS A 359 12.08 20.15 4.59
C HIS A 359 10.68 19.67 4.99
N HIS A 360 9.76 19.52 4.01
CA HIS A 360 8.40 19.03 4.25
C HIS A 360 8.40 17.62 4.89
N ILE A 361 9.23 16.70 4.37
CA ILE A 361 9.37 15.34 4.90
C ILE A 361 9.90 15.38 6.35
N ALA A 362 10.95 16.16 6.58
CA ALA A 362 11.60 16.22 7.89
C ALA A 362 10.66 16.67 9.03
N ILE A 363 9.68 17.53 8.71
CA ILE A 363 8.76 18.05 9.74
C ILE A 363 7.46 17.22 9.87
N ASN A 364 7.10 16.40 8.87
CA ASN A 364 5.79 15.75 8.84
C ASN A 364 5.85 14.22 9.00
N GLU A 365 6.94 13.56 8.61
CA GLU A 365 6.99 12.09 8.51
C GLU A 365 7.64 11.40 9.72
N GLY A 366 8.19 12.14 10.67
CA GLY A 366 8.75 11.58 11.91
C GLY A 366 9.94 10.64 11.72
N LEU A 367 10.74 10.85 10.66
CA LEU A 367 11.83 9.95 10.25
C LEU A 367 13.03 9.97 11.21
N GLU A 368 13.07 10.87 12.17
CA GLU A 368 14.01 10.84 13.31
C GLU A 368 13.81 9.61 14.21
N ASN A 369 12.67 8.93 14.11
CA ASN A 369 12.34 7.71 14.85
C ASN A 369 12.53 6.43 14.02
N ALA A 370 13.03 6.54 12.79
CA ALA A 370 13.25 5.38 11.92
C ALA A 370 14.37 4.47 12.44
N TYR A 371 14.44 3.24 11.90
CA TYR A 371 15.52 2.27 12.17
C TYR A 371 16.91 2.89 12.06
N ALA A 372 17.14 3.68 11.03
CA ALA A 372 18.28 4.61 10.95
C ALA A 372 17.67 6.02 10.87
N PRO A 373 17.73 6.81 11.95
CA PRO A 373 17.17 8.16 11.97
C PRO A 373 17.68 9.01 10.82
N LEU A 374 16.79 9.74 10.17
CA LEU A 374 17.12 10.63 9.07
C LEU A 374 16.86 12.09 9.45
N THR A 375 17.87 12.93 9.21
CA THR A 375 17.75 14.38 9.26
C THR A 375 17.26 14.94 7.93
N GLU A 376 16.88 16.22 7.90
CA GLU A 376 16.55 16.93 6.64
C GLU A 376 17.68 16.82 5.61
N GLN A 377 18.95 16.88 6.07
CA GLN A 377 20.11 16.74 5.19
C GLN A 377 20.24 15.33 4.61
N ASP A 378 20.00 14.29 5.41
CA ASP A 378 20.02 12.89 4.95
C ASP A 378 18.93 12.65 3.89
N ILE A 379 17.73 13.16 4.13
CA ILE A 379 16.61 13.09 3.19
C ILE A 379 16.96 13.76 1.86
N LYS A 380 17.55 14.95 1.93
CA LYS A 380 18.02 15.69 0.75
C LYS A 380 19.07 14.90 -0.03
N GLU A 381 20.03 14.27 0.66
CA GLU A 381 21.07 13.45 0.02
C GLU A 381 20.48 12.22 -0.67
N ILE A 382 19.50 11.53 -0.04
CA ILE A 382 18.78 10.42 -0.65
C ILE A 382 18.03 10.86 -1.92
N LEU A 383 17.32 11.99 -1.87
CA LEU A 383 16.62 12.56 -3.01
C LEU A 383 17.56 12.93 -4.16
N LEU A 384 18.69 13.60 -3.85
CA LEU A 384 19.71 13.95 -4.86
C LEU A 384 20.35 12.72 -5.48
N ALA A 385 20.65 11.67 -4.69
CA ALA A 385 21.17 10.41 -5.19
C ALA A 385 20.15 9.64 -6.07
N SER A 386 18.89 10.03 -6.00
CA SER A 386 17.79 9.42 -6.76
C SER A 386 17.52 10.10 -8.10
N LEU A 387 18.13 11.27 -8.40
CA LEU A 387 18.02 11.97 -9.67
C LEU A 387 18.74 11.24 -10.80
#